data_708f6db3d36fbad19e8088f060f3d33e
#
_entry.id   708f6db3d36fbad19e8088f060f3d33e
#
_cell.length_a   1.000
_cell.length_b   1.000
_cell.length_c   1.000
_cell.angle_alpha   90.00
_cell.angle_beta   90.00
_cell.angle_gamma   90.00
#
_symmetry.space_group_name_H-M   'P 1'
#
loop_
_entity.id
_entity.type
_entity.pdbx_description
1 polymer ?
#
loop_
_entity_poly.entity_id
_entity_poly.type
_entity_poly.pdbx_seq_one_letter_code
_entity_poly.pdbx_strand_id
1 'polypeptide(L)'
;MPMHITDWKENFISKMITRGRDYWRAGAVKNLHCTQEKITADVEGTRLYRVEITLADDAVATMSCTCPFAKEGANCKHMAAALFAATHLPEAELPAPEWEKKLNSLSAETLRDFLRPLLKKDEALRNRLMLCKGDEPVRADERRLNWQRTLTQTLHAAERYSENEYDEYAEYDEEEESPVQELLELMYAELADLLTPEHVMLAFELVCDTAMMFESADEILEQEDIEDACRDAWMQILAIAAPDQQSAMYEWFAAAFRTWKPMTYFTAPLAFLFSYPWDEAIHQRNLALLDEKIAEWKPNAQERGGGAMVNLLNQREKTMQQLHASQEDIISFWHSHWDVPYAHDRTLKTLMAAEKWTEAIEQVKADLQTFAGEYMPCKQRREQLILLYQRANQPDLAQREIRQYIEQYNQYSMEQIDALRATLPADAWRDEAERLLKLPTTSTIRLPLLASIEQWEQLLQRIQQHGNFEGLCTYFDPLMAWDSARTLALYRDMVNRAMQGASSRATYCEIIQRLERMKGTDEGRQIIADLAVQWRRDYKRKCALLDELQKAGY
;
A
#
# COMPACT_ATOMS: atom_id res chain seq x y z
N MET A 1 25.59 22.63 -11.05
CA MET A 1 25.23 21.32 -10.49
C MET A 1 24.34 21.53 -9.30
N PRO A 2 23.32 20.70 -9.10
CA PRO A 2 22.57 20.72 -7.86
C PRO A 2 23.52 20.49 -6.67
N MET A 3 23.09 20.88 -5.48
CA MET A 3 23.86 20.72 -4.25
C MET A 3 24.21 19.23 -4.06
N HIS A 4 25.50 18.91 -4.12
CA HIS A 4 25.95 17.53 -3.90
C HIS A 4 25.96 17.29 -2.39
N ILE A 5 25.02 16.49 -1.90
CA ILE A 5 24.98 16.04 -0.51
C ILE A 5 25.20 14.54 -0.58
N THR A 6 26.37 14.09 -0.14
CA THR A 6 26.72 12.67 -0.15
C THR A 6 25.80 11.88 0.78
N ASP A 7 25.36 10.74 0.33
CA ASP A 7 24.74 9.63 1.10
C ASP A 7 23.58 9.98 2.03
N TRP A 8 22.90 11.10 1.79
CA TRP A 8 21.80 11.52 2.66
C TRP A 8 20.63 10.52 2.73
N LYS A 9 20.44 9.68 1.68
CA LYS A 9 19.37 8.68 1.62
C LYS A 9 19.55 7.60 2.69
N GLU A 10 20.77 7.26 3.05
CA GLU A 10 21.08 6.28 4.10
C GLU A 10 20.53 6.64 5.47
N ASN A 11 20.31 7.92 5.70
CA ASN A 11 19.69 8.41 6.94
C ASN A 11 18.19 8.11 7.04
N PHE A 12 17.59 7.44 6.04
CA PHE A 12 16.16 7.23 5.97
C PHE A 12 15.79 5.79 5.62
N ILE A 13 14.70 5.29 6.16
CA ILE A 13 14.07 4.06 5.66
C ILE A 13 13.42 4.34 4.30
N SER A 14 13.46 3.39 3.38
CA SER A 14 12.96 3.49 1.98
C SER A 14 11.58 4.12 1.86
N LYS A 15 10.65 3.77 2.75
CA LYS A 15 9.31 4.37 2.82
C LYS A 15 9.31 5.88 3.04
N MET A 16 10.30 6.44 3.77
CA MET A 16 10.39 7.89 4.00
C MET A 16 11.01 8.60 2.82
N ILE A 17 11.93 7.96 2.11
CA ILE A 17 12.51 8.47 0.87
C ILE A 17 11.41 8.60 -0.20
N THR A 18 10.66 7.54 -0.47
CA THR A 18 9.55 7.55 -1.44
C THR A 18 8.54 8.65 -1.12
N ARG A 19 8.07 8.71 0.13
CA ARG A 19 7.13 9.76 0.56
C ARG A 19 7.73 11.17 0.51
N GLY A 20 9.02 11.32 0.75
CA GLY A 20 9.73 12.59 0.64
C GLY A 20 9.80 13.07 -0.79
N ARG A 21 10.10 12.17 -1.73
CA ARG A 21 10.07 12.41 -3.18
C ARG A 21 8.69 12.89 -3.64
N ASP A 22 7.62 12.20 -3.20
CA ASP A 22 6.24 12.58 -3.53
C ASP A 22 5.90 14.00 -3.05
N TYR A 23 6.34 14.37 -1.83
CA TYR A 23 6.13 15.71 -1.27
C TYR A 23 6.89 16.79 -2.04
N TRP A 24 8.13 16.50 -2.45
CA TRP A 24 8.91 17.39 -3.30
C TRP A 24 8.26 17.57 -4.68
N ARG A 25 7.90 16.49 -5.37
CA ARG A 25 7.21 16.51 -6.67
C ARG A 25 5.88 17.24 -6.63
N ALA A 26 5.15 17.12 -5.54
CA ALA A 26 3.90 17.85 -5.31
C ALA A 26 4.11 19.34 -5.00
N GLY A 27 5.36 19.83 -5.00
CA GLY A 27 5.66 21.24 -4.69
C GLY A 27 5.36 21.61 -3.23
N ALA A 28 5.34 20.64 -2.32
CA ALA A 28 5.06 20.87 -0.91
C ALA A 28 6.20 21.57 -0.16
N VAL A 29 7.41 21.62 -0.72
CA VAL A 29 8.57 22.32 -0.13
C VAL A 29 8.48 23.81 -0.45
N LYS A 30 8.44 24.64 0.59
CA LYS A 30 8.34 26.11 0.51
C LYS A 30 9.51 26.75 1.25
N ASN A 31 9.83 28.00 0.91
CA ASN A 31 10.84 28.80 1.61
C ASN A 31 12.18 28.05 1.78
N LEU A 32 12.57 27.28 0.76
CA LEU A 32 13.84 26.56 0.75
C LEU A 32 14.99 27.58 0.71
N HIS A 33 15.89 27.44 1.67
CA HIS A 33 17.10 28.24 1.75
C HIS A 33 18.28 27.31 2.04
N CYS A 34 19.27 27.32 1.14
CA CYS A 34 20.43 26.46 1.19
C CYS A 34 21.71 27.29 1.29
N THR A 35 22.60 26.88 2.20
CA THR A 35 23.97 27.35 2.32
C THR A 35 24.89 26.13 2.36
N GLN A 36 26.22 26.30 2.28
CA GLN A 36 27.18 25.19 2.40
C GLN A 36 27.08 24.43 3.74
N GLU A 37 26.57 25.07 4.78
CA GLU A 37 26.53 24.50 6.13
C GLU A 37 25.11 24.15 6.58
N LYS A 38 24.08 24.63 5.87
CA LYS A 38 22.71 24.53 6.37
C LYS A 38 21.64 24.59 5.28
N ILE A 39 20.64 23.73 5.43
CA ILE A 39 19.40 23.76 4.64
C ILE A 39 18.25 24.05 5.60
N THR A 40 17.39 24.98 5.24
CA THR A 40 16.11 25.24 5.92
C THR A 40 14.97 25.26 4.94
N ALA A 41 13.84 24.67 5.28
CA ALA A 41 12.65 24.66 4.46
C ALA A 41 11.38 24.58 5.33
N ASP A 42 10.29 25.09 4.79
CA ASP A 42 8.95 24.85 5.30
C ASP A 42 8.26 23.82 4.39
N VAL A 43 7.80 22.69 4.94
CA VAL A 43 7.18 21.61 4.16
C VAL A 43 5.70 21.49 4.52
N GLU A 44 4.85 21.62 3.51
CA GLU A 44 3.40 21.55 3.63
C GLU A 44 2.93 20.09 3.77
N GLY A 45 2.28 19.76 4.89
CA GLY A 45 1.69 18.45 5.18
C GLY A 45 0.28 18.64 5.72
N THR A 46 -0.08 17.97 6.82
CA THR A 46 -1.34 18.28 7.55
C THR A 46 -1.34 19.69 8.14
N ARG A 47 -0.17 20.27 8.27
CA ARG A 47 0.13 21.68 8.57
C ARG A 47 1.53 21.98 8.05
N LEU A 48 1.97 23.23 8.16
CA LEU A 48 3.32 23.63 7.76
C LEU A 48 4.33 23.15 8.81
N TYR A 49 5.35 22.40 8.37
CA TYR A 49 6.42 21.87 9.20
C TYR A 49 7.75 22.48 8.84
N ARG A 50 8.47 22.98 9.83
CA ARG A 50 9.79 23.54 9.63
C ARG A 50 10.85 22.43 9.68
N VAL A 51 11.69 22.39 8.65
CA VAL A 51 12.84 21.50 8.52
C VAL A 51 14.12 22.30 8.62
N GLU A 52 15.10 21.77 9.34
CA GLU A 52 16.42 22.34 9.48
C GLU A 52 17.44 21.19 9.43
N ILE A 53 18.42 21.30 8.51
CA ILE A 53 19.45 20.30 8.25
C ILE A 53 20.79 21.03 8.29
N THR A 54 21.75 20.53 9.05
CA THR A 54 23.14 21.04 9.06
C THR A 54 24.02 20.08 8.28
N LEU A 55 24.94 20.64 7.51
CA LEU A 55 25.89 19.91 6.68
C LEU A 55 27.30 20.10 7.23
N ALA A 56 28.13 19.06 7.10
CA ALA A 56 29.57 19.10 7.36
C ALA A 56 30.26 18.27 6.29
N ASP A 57 31.22 18.87 5.58
CA ASP A 57 31.98 18.23 4.49
C ASP A 57 31.08 17.55 3.43
N ASP A 58 30.04 18.28 2.99
CA ASP A 58 29.00 17.84 2.03
C ASP A 58 28.14 16.63 2.49
N ALA A 59 28.25 16.22 3.76
CA ALA A 59 27.41 15.20 4.37
C ALA A 59 26.41 15.79 5.36
N VAL A 60 25.32 15.08 5.61
CA VAL A 60 24.32 15.47 6.61
C VAL A 60 24.87 15.23 8.02
N ALA A 61 25.11 16.31 8.77
CA ALA A 61 25.56 16.23 10.16
C ALA A 61 24.38 16.08 11.14
N THR A 62 23.34 16.89 11.00
CA THR A 62 22.13 16.79 11.83
C THR A 62 20.89 17.16 11.04
N MET A 63 19.74 16.59 11.41
CA MET A 63 18.44 16.90 10.83
C MET A 63 17.39 17.09 11.92
N SER A 64 16.52 18.08 11.76
CA SER A 64 15.38 18.31 12.64
C SER A 64 14.13 18.69 11.84
N CYS A 65 12.95 18.33 12.38
CA CYS A 65 11.66 18.71 11.83
C CYS A 65 10.63 18.89 12.94
N THR A 66 9.75 19.87 12.82
CA THR A 66 8.70 20.13 13.81
C THR A 66 7.51 19.16 13.76
N CYS A 67 7.51 18.15 12.87
CA CYS A 67 6.42 17.17 12.75
C CYS A 67 6.40 16.18 13.94
N PRO A 68 5.25 15.58 14.27
CA PRO A 68 5.15 14.61 15.36
C PRO A 68 6.13 13.44 15.23
N PHE A 69 6.28 12.88 14.03
CA PHE A 69 7.15 11.75 13.77
C PHE A 69 8.64 12.04 14.06
N ALA A 70 9.11 13.25 13.71
CA ALA A 70 10.49 13.65 14.01
C ALA A 70 10.71 13.93 15.50
N LYS A 71 9.66 14.32 16.25
CA LYS A 71 9.74 14.49 17.71
C LYS A 71 9.94 13.18 18.46
N GLU A 72 9.62 12.05 17.84
CA GLU A 72 9.88 10.69 18.35
C GLU A 72 11.31 10.21 18.04
N GLY A 73 12.15 11.07 17.46
CA GLY A 73 13.56 10.78 17.19
C GLY A 73 13.84 10.11 15.84
N ALA A 74 12.84 10.04 14.94
CA ALA A 74 13.00 9.38 13.64
C ALA A 74 13.09 10.39 12.48
N ASN A 75 13.88 10.07 11.45
CA ASN A 75 13.98 10.88 10.24
C ASN A 75 12.70 10.76 9.40
N CYS A 76 12.10 11.88 9.09
CA CYS A 76 10.76 11.95 8.53
C CYS A 76 10.75 12.31 7.03
N LYS A 77 9.65 12.02 6.34
CA LYS A 77 9.44 12.37 4.94
C LYS A 77 9.61 13.87 4.60
N HIS A 78 9.40 14.77 5.56
CA HIS A 78 9.58 16.22 5.33
C HIS A 78 11.06 16.60 5.26
N MET A 79 11.92 15.95 6.06
CA MET A 79 13.37 16.08 5.95
C MET A 79 13.85 15.56 4.59
N ALA A 80 13.38 14.37 4.17
CA ALA A 80 13.69 13.81 2.85
C ALA A 80 13.21 14.74 1.71
N ALA A 81 12.00 15.31 1.80
CA ALA A 81 11.50 16.26 0.81
C ALA A 81 12.37 17.53 0.68
N ALA A 82 12.85 18.06 1.81
CA ALA A 82 13.76 19.22 1.81
C ALA A 82 15.11 18.89 1.17
N LEU A 83 15.64 17.67 1.39
CA LEU A 83 16.87 17.20 0.75
C LEU A 83 16.67 17.00 -0.78
N PHE A 84 15.58 16.37 -1.21
CA PHE A 84 15.24 16.30 -2.62
C PHE A 84 15.17 17.69 -3.27
N ALA A 85 14.52 18.66 -2.62
CA ALA A 85 14.44 20.02 -3.13
C ALA A 85 15.80 20.71 -3.19
N ALA A 86 16.66 20.52 -2.19
CA ALA A 86 18.00 21.10 -2.14
C ALA A 86 18.93 20.52 -3.21
N THR A 87 18.87 19.20 -3.44
CA THR A 87 19.69 18.50 -4.43
C THR A 87 19.26 18.78 -5.88
N HIS A 88 18.07 19.37 -6.10
CA HIS A 88 17.56 19.72 -7.42
C HIS A 88 17.47 21.23 -7.67
N LEU A 89 18.17 22.05 -6.88
CA LEU A 89 18.25 23.49 -7.12
C LEU A 89 19.08 23.82 -8.37
N PRO A 90 18.69 24.83 -9.17
CA PRO A 90 19.49 25.27 -10.31
C PRO A 90 20.86 25.82 -9.88
N GLU A 91 21.84 25.57 -10.71
CA GLU A 91 23.30 25.80 -10.51
C GLU A 91 23.74 27.23 -10.15
N ALA A 92 22.87 28.21 -10.23
CA ALA A 92 23.26 29.63 -10.12
C ALA A 92 23.55 30.14 -8.71
N GLU A 93 23.33 29.35 -7.66
CA GLU A 93 23.33 29.83 -6.27
C GLU A 93 24.38 29.21 -5.32
N LEU A 94 25.25 28.30 -5.79
CA LEU A 94 26.20 27.60 -4.93
C LEU A 94 27.66 27.80 -5.37
N PRO A 95 28.62 27.97 -4.45
CA PRO A 95 30.04 28.03 -4.79
C PRO A 95 30.57 26.64 -5.19
N ALA A 96 31.29 26.57 -6.30
CA ALA A 96 31.88 25.36 -6.85
C ALA A 96 32.81 24.64 -5.85
N PRO A 97 32.72 23.32 -5.69
CA PRO A 97 33.59 22.54 -4.80
C PRO A 97 35.07 22.62 -5.20
N GLU A 98 35.96 22.31 -4.31
CA GLU A 98 37.43 22.43 -4.52
C GLU A 98 37.95 21.57 -5.68
N TRP A 99 37.41 20.37 -5.85
CA TRP A 99 37.75 19.46 -6.96
C TRP A 99 37.34 20.04 -8.32
N GLU A 100 36.18 20.71 -8.40
CA GLU A 100 35.69 21.33 -9.61
C GLU A 100 36.51 22.58 -9.99
N LYS A 101 36.91 23.38 -8.99
CA LYS A 101 37.88 24.47 -9.19
C LYS A 101 39.21 23.92 -9.72
N LYS A 102 39.65 22.76 -9.21
CA LYS A 102 40.86 22.08 -9.68
C LYS A 102 40.68 21.59 -11.11
N LEU A 103 39.54 20.93 -11.42
CA LEU A 103 39.20 20.43 -12.76
C LEU A 103 39.25 21.57 -13.78
N ASN A 104 38.58 22.68 -13.49
CA ASN A 104 38.51 23.86 -14.36
C ASN A 104 39.88 24.58 -14.49
N SER A 105 40.84 24.34 -13.60
CA SER A 105 42.17 24.89 -13.68
C SER A 105 43.16 24.06 -14.52
N LEU A 106 42.80 22.83 -14.89
CA LEU A 106 43.66 21.92 -15.64
C LEU A 106 43.57 22.18 -17.15
N SER A 107 44.67 22.01 -17.87
CA SER A 107 44.64 22.05 -19.34
C SER A 107 43.98 20.78 -19.89
N ALA A 108 43.36 20.89 -21.07
CA ALA A 108 42.75 19.74 -21.78
C ALA A 108 43.76 18.58 -21.99
N GLU A 109 45.04 18.89 -22.16
CA GLU A 109 46.10 17.89 -22.31
C GLU A 109 46.33 17.13 -20.98
N THR A 110 46.42 17.85 -19.87
CA THR A 110 46.55 17.27 -18.54
C THR A 110 45.36 16.38 -18.17
N LEU A 111 44.15 16.83 -18.51
CA LEU A 111 42.93 16.04 -18.32
C LEU A 111 42.92 14.76 -19.17
N ARG A 112 43.30 14.85 -20.45
CA ARG A 112 43.41 13.65 -21.31
C ARG A 112 44.42 12.65 -20.79
N ASP A 113 45.55 13.12 -20.29
CA ASP A 113 46.61 12.25 -19.73
C ASP A 113 46.16 11.60 -18.40
N PHE A 114 45.36 12.29 -17.61
CA PHE A 114 44.74 11.76 -16.40
C PHE A 114 43.67 10.70 -16.73
N LEU A 115 42.80 10.97 -17.70
CA LEU A 115 41.70 10.08 -18.06
C LEU A 115 42.14 8.82 -18.82
N ARG A 116 43.19 8.88 -19.65
CA ARG A 116 43.61 7.72 -20.47
C ARG A 116 43.87 6.43 -19.70
N PRO A 117 44.57 6.42 -18.54
CA PRO A 117 44.80 5.20 -17.76
C PRO A 117 43.50 4.70 -17.10
N LEU A 118 42.56 5.58 -16.70
CA LEU A 118 41.29 5.21 -16.15
C LEU A 118 40.41 4.55 -17.21
N LEU A 119 40.26 5.16 -18.37
CA LEU A 119 39.52 4.62 -19.51
C LEU A 119 40.09 3.29 -20.04
N LYS A 120 41.34 2.98 -19.82
CA LYS A 120 41.92 1.67 -20.20
C LYS A 120 41.48 0.55 -19.27
N LYS A 121 41.18 0.86 -18.03
CA LYS A 121 40.82 -0.12 -16.99
C LYS A 121 39.31 -0.26 -16.82
N ASP A 122 38.58 0.80 -17.05
CA ASP A 122 37.17 0.91 -16.76
C ASP A 122 36.38 1.01 -18.09
N GLU A 123 35.58 -0.03 -18.35
CA GLU A 123 34.77 -0.13 -19.55
C GLU A 123 33.50 0.72 -19.44
N ALA A 124 32.90 0.82 -18.25
CA ALA A 124 31.74 1.67 -18.00
C ALA A 124 32.09 3.15 -18.24
N LEU A 125 33.23 3.60 -17.67
CA LEU A 125 33.71 4.96 -17.89
C LEU A 125 34.01 5.25 -19.38
N ARG A 126 34.51 4.23 -20.15
CA ARG A 126 34.68 4.40 -21.60
C ARG A 126 33.35 4.63 -22.31
N ASN A 127 32.32 3.89 -21.94
CA ASN A 127 31.00 4.04 -22.57
C ASN A 127 30.35 5.37 -22.19
N ARG A 128 30.49 5.82 -20.96
CA ARG A 128 30.07 7.16 -20.53
C ARG A 128 30.77 8.25 -21.35
N LEU A 129 32.10 8.11 -21.58
CA LEU A 129 32.83 9.05 -22.44
C LEU A 129 32.32 9.04 -23.89
N MET A 130 31.92 7.88 -24.42
CA MET A 130 31.35 7.76 -25.77
C MET A 130 29.97 8.40 -25.92
N LEU A 131 29.24 8.57 -24.82
CA LEU A 131 27.98 9.31 -24.77
C LEU A 131 28.20 10.83 -24.67
N CYS A 132 29.38 11.29 -24.24
CA CYS A 132 29.69 12.71 -24.18
C CYS A 132 29.71 13.34 -25.58
N LYS A 133 29.14 14.55 -25.70
CA LYS A 133 29.22 15.34 -26.95
C LYS A 133 30.66 15.68 -27.29
N GLY A 134 31.13 15.22 -28.45
CA GLY A 134 32.34 15.73 -29.09
C GLY A 134 32.04 17.04 -29.88
N ASP A 135 33.07 17.66 -30.39
CA ASP A 135 32.92 18.85 -31.30
C ASP A 135 32.22 18.50 -32.62
N GLU A 136 32.13 17.21 -32.98
CA GLU A 136 31.33 16.71 -34.13
C GLU A 136 30.01 16.09 -33.64
N PRO A 137 28.90 16.35 -34.33
CA PRO A 137 27.62 15.76 -33.96
C PRO A 137 27.68 14.24 -34.14
N VAL A 138 27.58 13.49 -33.04
CA VAL A 138 27.47 12.03 -33.07
C VAL A 138 26.18 11.66 -33.84
N ARG A 139 26.31 10.75 -34.82
CA ARG A 139 25.14 10.28 -35.58
C ARG A 139 24.13 9.61 -34.64
N ALA A 140 22.85 9.83 -34.88
CA ALA A 140 21.77 9.28 -34.04
C ALA A 140 21.90 7.76 -33.84
N ASP A 141 22.21 7.03 -34.92
CA ASP A 141 22.40 5.57 -34.88
C ASP A 141 23.56 5.15 -33.96
N GLU A 142 24.67 5.91 -33.96
CA GLU A 142 25.83 5.64 -33.11
C GLU A 142 25.53 5.95 -31.63
N ARG A 143 24.77 7.02 -31.36
CA ARG A 143 24.35 7.41 -30.02
C ARG A 143 23.43 6.35 -29.42
N ARG A 144 22.44 5.86 -30.18
CA ARG A 144 21.55 4.77 -29.74
C ARG A 144 22.33 3.47 -29.49
N LEU A 145 23.28 3.12 -30.35
CA LEU A 145 24.10 1.90 -30.17
C LEU A 145 24.95 1.98 -28.90
N ASN A 146 25.51 3.15 -28.60
CA ASN A 146 26.27 3.36 -27.36
C ASN A 146 25.35 3.25 -26.13
N TRP A 147 24.14 3.82 -26.21
CA TRP A 147 23.14 3.69 -25.15
C TRP A 147 22.78 2.23 -24.88
N GLN A 148 22.51 1.43 -25.91
CA GLN A 148 22.21 -0.01 -25.76
C GLN A 148 23.36 -0.80 -25.12
N ARG A 149 24.62 -0.42 -25.40
CA ARG A 149 25.78 -1.03 -24.72
C ARG A 149 25.82 -0.66 -23.24
N THR A 150 25.56 0.59 -22.90
CA THR A 150 25.45 1.04 -21.52
C THR A 150 24.36 0.27 -20.78
N LEU A 151 23.17 0.17 -21.36
CA LEU A 151 22.06 -0.60 -20.80
C LEU A 151 22.44 -2.05 -20.51
N THR A 152 23.09 -2.73 -21.47
CA THR A 152 23.52 -4.12 -21.31
C THR A 152 24.51 -4.29 -20.15
N GLN A 153 25.43 -3.36 -19.98
CA GLN A 153 26.40 -3.41 -18.91
C GLN A 153 25.78 -3.11 -17.54
N THR A 154 24.89 -2.11 -17.49
CA THR A 154 24.15 -1.80 -16.27
C THR A 154 23.25 -2.96 -15.86
N LEU A 155 22.58 -3.62 -16.80
CA LEU A 155 21.76 -4.79 -16.50
C LEU A 155 22.57 -5.89 -15.82
N HIS A 156 23.74 -6.26 -16.39
CA HIS A 156 24.62 -7.27 -15.78
C HIS A 156 25.21 -6.82 -14.43
N ALA A 157 25.39 -5.52 -14.22
CA ALA A 157 25.82 -4.99 -12.94
C ALA A 157 24.70 -5.05 -11.91
N ALA A 158 23.46 -4.70 -12.30
CA ALA A 158 22.28 -4.73 -11.45
C ALA A 158 21.87 -6.15 -11.03
N GLU A 159 21.97 -7.12 -11.95
CA GLU A 159 21.77 -8.54 -11.64
C GLU A 159 22.74 -9.02 -10.55
N ARG A 160 24.03 -8.71 -10.68
CA ARG A 160 25.05 -9.07 -9.67
C ARG A 160 24.83 -8.31 -8.35
N TYR A 161 24.42 -7.06 -8.41
CA TYR A 161 24.13 -6.25 -7.23
C TYR A 161 22.95 -6.85 -6.46
N SER A 162 21.87 -7.24 -7.16
CA SER A 162 20.70 -7.89 -6.57
C SER A 162 21.02 -9.26 -5.96
N GLU A 163 21.86 -10.08 -6.62
CA GLU A 163 22.31 -11.38 -6.10
C GLU A 163 23.11 -11.22 -4.77
N ASN A 164 23.93 -10.19 -4.67
CA ASN A 164 24.73 -9.92 -3.46
C ASN A 164 23.88 -9.43 -2.28
N GLU A 165 22.81 -8.66 -2.52
CA GLU A 165 21.96 -8.15 -1.45
C GLU A 165 21.07 -9.24 -0.81
N TYR A 166 20.84 -10.35 -1.51
CA TYR A 166 20.16 -11.53 -0.94
C TYR A 166 21.10 -12.47 -0.16
N ASP A 167 22.41 -12.26 -0.22
CA ASP A 167 23.35 -13.08 0.55
C ASP A 167 23.55 -12.48 1.95
N GLU A 168 22.89 -13.06 2.95
CA GLU A 168 22.91 -12.65 4.37
C GLU A 168 24.33 -12.63 4.99
N TYR A 169 25.37 -13.10 4.27
CA TYR A 169 26.77 -13.19 4.68
C TYR A 169 27.75 -12.36 3.82
N ALA A 170 27.25 -11.60 2.85
CA ALA A 170 28.10 -10.70 2.09
C ALA A 170 28.56 -9.54 2.99
N GLU A 171 29.88 -9.31 3.10
CA GLU A 171 30.42 -8.08 3.68
C GLU A 171 30.07 -6.95 2.71
N TYR A 172 29.13 -6.08 3.12
CA TYR A 172 28.75 -4.90 2.36
C TYR A 172 29.94 -3.93 2.30
N ASP A 173 30.40 -3.64 1.10
CA ASP A 173 31.16 -2.43 0.85
C ASP A 173 30.14 -1.29 0.76
N GLU A 174 29.99 -0.51 1.84
CA GLU A 174 28.97 0.55 2.00
C GLU A 174 29.11 1.71 0.98
N GLU A 175 30.06 1.63 0.04
CA GLU A 175 30.41 2.68 -0.93
C GLU A 175 30.00 2.38 -2.39
N GLU A 176 29.40 1.22 -2.72
CA GLU A 176 28.96 0.95 -4.10
C GLU A 176 27.61 1.60 -4.38
N GLU A 177 27.62 2.66 -5.23
CA GLU A 177 26.40 3.24 -5.78
C GLU A 177 25.63 2.19 -6.60
N SER A 178 24.30 2.18 -6.48
CA SER A 178 23.44 1.29 -7.26
C SER A 178 23.66 1.52 -8.77
N PRO A 179 23.94 0.47 -9.56
CA PRO A 179 24.07 0.57 -11.02
C PRO A 179 22.82 1.16 -11.69
N VAL A 180 21.65 0.96 -11.10
CA VAL A 180 20.38 1.51 -11.58
C VAL A 180 20.33 3.01 -11.37
N GLN A 181 20.74 3.52 -10.21
CA GLN A 181 20.77 4.98 -9.96
C GLN A 181 21.73 5.70 -10.90
N GLU A 182 22.90 5.11 -11.16
CA GLU A 182 23.86 5.64 -12.13
C GLU A 182 23.26 5.69 -13.54
N LEU A 183 22.54 4.64 -13.97
CA LEU A 183 21.83 4.63 -15.25
C LEU A 183 20.77 5.73 -15.34
N LEU A 184 19.99 5.93 -14.27
CA LEU A 184 18.94 6.96 -14.26
C LEU A 184 19.53 8.36 -14.40
N GLU A 185 20.65 8.64 -13.74
CA GLU A 185 21.37 9.91 -13.91
C GLU A 185 21.84 10.12 -15.36
N LEU A 186 22.42 9.09 -15.96
CA LEU A 186 22.82 9.12 -17.37
C LEU A 186 21.63 9.33 -18.30
N MET A 187 20.51 8.65 -18.06
CA MET A 187 19.29 8.81 -18.86
C MET A 187 18.76 10.25 -18.80
N TYR A 188 18.71 10.86 -17.61
CA TYR A 188 18.29 12.24 -17.49
C TYR A 188 19.25 13.23 -18.15
N ALA A 189 20.55 12.98 -18.08
CA ALA A 189 21.55 13.80 -18.77
C ALA A 189 21.40 13.71 -20.30
N GLU A 190 21.19 12.50 -20.85
CA GLU A 190 20.93 12.30 -22.27
C GLU A 190 19.64 12.98 -22.73
N LEU A 191 18.57 12.84 -21.94
CA LEU A 191 17.28 13.43 -22.25
C LEU A 191 17.33 14.97 -22.23
N ALA A 192 18.08 15.58 -21.31
CA ALA A 192 18.25 17.04 -21.27
C ALA A 192 18.75 17.61 -22.59
N ASP A 193 19.55 16.85 -23.33
CA ASP A 193 20.07 17.22 -24.64
C ASP A 193 19.11 16.90 -25.81
N LEU A 194 18.31 15.85 -25.68
CA LEU A 194 17.48 15.30 -26.74
C LEU A 194 16.03 15.80 -26.72
N LEU A 195 15.62 16.46 -25.63
CA LEU A 195 14.27 17.02 -25.53
C LEU A 195 14.11 18.29 -26.39
N THR A 196 14.31 18.11 -27.69
CA THR A 196 14.10 19.12 -28.74
C THR A 196 13.25 18.55 -29.85
N PRO A 197 12.47 19.35 -30.62
CA PRO A 197 11.62 18.83 -31.68
C PRO A 197 12.37 18.00 -32.76
N GLU A 198 13.67 18.28 -32.95
CA GLU A 198 14.50 17.60 -33.94
C GLU A 198 14.99 16.24 -33.46
N HIS A 199 15.19 16.05 -32.15
CA HIS A 199 15.78 14.85 -31.56
C HIS A 199 14.79 14.03 -30.72
N VAL A 200 13.55 14.49 -30.58
CA VAL A 200 12.54 13.87 -29.70
C VAL A 200 12.28 12.38 -30.02
N MET A 201 12.40 11.98 -31.29
CA MET A 201 12.25 10.57 -31.66
C MET A 201 13.43 9.73 -31.16
N LEU A 202 14.64 10.25 -31.18
CA LEU A 202 15.80 9.56 -30.61
C LEU A 202 15.66 9.45 -29.07
N ALA A 203 15.23 10.53 -28.40
CA ALA A 203 14.90 10.50 -26.98
C ALA A 203 13.90 9.38 -26.66
N PHE A 204 12.83 9.30 -27.44
CA PHE A 204 11.82 8.24 -27.30
C PHE A 204 12.41 6.85 -27.46
N GLU A 205 13.22 6.62 -28.50
CA GLU A 205 13.88 5.34 -28.74
C GLU A 205 14.80 4.92 -27.60
N LEU A 206 15.58 5.84 -27.01
CA LEU A 206 16.44 5.53 -25.88
C LEU A 206 15.65 5.09 -24.64
N VAL A 207 14.54 5.78 -24.33
CA VAL A 207 13.67 5.40 -23.21
C VAL A 207 12.97 4.07 -23.46
N CYS A 208 12.56 3.81 -24.71
CA CYS A 208 11.97 2.52 -25.08
C CYS A 208 12.97 1.37 -24.96
N ASP A 209 14.21 1.57 -25.43
CA ASP A 209 15.28 0.58 -25.29
C ASP A 209 15.55 0.29 -23.80
N THR A 210 15.54 1.31 -22.93
CA THR A 210 15.68 1.16 -21.47
C THR A 210 14.53 0.32 -20.89
N ALA A 211 13.29 0.70 -21.15
CA ALA A 211 12.13 0.01 -20.62
C ALA A 211 12.08 -1.47 -21.06
N MET A 212 12.35 -1.75 -22.33
CA MET A 212 12.30 -3.12 -22.88
C MET A 212 13.41 -4.01 -22.36
N MET A 213 14.60 -3.46 -22.11
CA MET A 213 15.72 -4.24 -21.59
C MET A 213 15.46 -4.69 -20.16
N PHE A 214 14.98 -3.80 -19.30
CA PHE A 214 14.71 -4.10 -17.90
C PHE A 214 13.38 -4.85 -17.68
N GLU A 215 12.42 -4.78 -18.61
CA GLU A 215 11.23 -5.62 -18.58
C GLU A 215 11.55 -7.12 -18.68
N SER A 216 12.62 -7.48 -19.38
CA SER A 216 13.03 -8.87 -19.59
C SER A 216 13.92 -9.42 -18.48
N ALA A 217 14.30 -8.60 -17.50
CA ALA A 217 15.18 -8.96 -16.41
C ALA A 217 14.38 -9.50 -15.21
N ASP A 218 14.79 -10.64 -14.70
CA ASP A 218 14.19 -11.23 -13.50
C ASP A 218 14.87 -10.66 -12.24
N GLU A 219 14.07 -10.22 -11.28
CA GLU A 219 14.47 -9.88 -9.90
C GLU A 219 15.57 -8.79 -9.75
N ILE A 220 15.44 -7.69 -10.50
CA ILE A 220 16.30 -6.52 -10.29
C ILE A 220 15.71 -5.64 -9.17
N LEU A 221 16.55 -5.35 -8.19
CA LEU A 221 16.27 -4.29 -7.21
C LEU A 221 16.10 -2.95 -7.94
N GLU A 222 15.18 -2.09 -7.45
CA GLU A 222 14.91 -0.77 -8.03
C GLU A 222 14.26 -0.79 -9.45
N GLN A 223 13.68 -1.91 -9.89
CA GLN A 223 12.95 -1.98 -11.16
C GLN A 223 11.81 -0.94 -11.22
N GLU A 224 11.14 -0.70 -10.09
CA GLU A 224 10.10 0.34 -10.00
C GLU A 224 10.64 1.75 -10.29
N ASP A 225 11.89 2.05 -9.89
CA ASP A 225 12.51 3.35 -10.17
C ASP A 225 12.78 3.56 -11.67
N ILE A 226 13.19 2.49 -12.38
CA ILE A 226 13.35 2.51 -13.84
C ILE A 226 12.00 2.72 -14.54
N GLU A 227 10.97 2.01 -14.11
CA GLU A 227 9.61 2.14 -14.67
C GLU A 227 9.06 3.56 -14.49
N ASP A 228 9.25 4.13 -13.30
CA ASP A 228 8.84 5.50 -12.99
C ASP A 228 9.61 6.52 -13.83
N ALA A 229 10.93 6.36 -13.95
CA ALA A 229 11.77 7.24 -14.76
C ALA A 229 11.40 7.20 -16.26
N CYS A 230 11.15 6.00 -16.80
CA CYS A 230 10.69 5.84 -18.19
C CYS A 230 9.32 6.52 -18.39
N ARG A 231 8.41 6.37 -17.45
CA ARG A 231 7.09 7.02 -17.50
C ARG A 231 7.20 8.54 -17.51
N ASP A 232 8.01 9.10 -16.61
CA ASP A 232 8.25 10.54 -16.52
C ASP A 232 8.91 11.07 -17.80
N ALA A 233 9.85 10.33 -18.39
CA ALA A 233 10.50 10.65 -19.65
C ALA A 233 9.52 10.66 -20.83
N TRP A 234 8.67 9.65 -20.98
CA TRP A 234 7.64 9.61 -22.03
C TRP A 234 6.65 10.77 -21.91
N MET A 235 6.27 11.17 -20.69
CA MET A 235 5.41 12.34 -20.48
C MET A 235 6.06 13.62 -21.03
N GLN A 236 7.36 13.83 -20.76
CA GLN A 236 8.10 15.00 -21.24
C GLN A 236 8.27 14.96 -22.77
N ILE A 237 8.62 13.80 -23.32
CA ILE A 237 8.79 13.56 -24.76
C ILE A 237 7.49 13.88 -25.52
N LEU A 238 6.37 13.30 -25.07
CA LEU A 238 5.07 13.52 -25.72
C LEU A 238 4.57 14.97 -25.63
N ALA A 239 4.97 15.70 -24.58
CA ALA A 239 4.58 17.10 -24.42
C ALA A 239 5.20 18.03 -25.48
N ILE A 240 6.34 17.66 -26.08
CA ILE A 240 7.04 18.46 -27.11
C ILE A 240 6.96 17.86 -28.51
N ALA A 241 6.53 16.60 -28.64
CA ALA A 241 6.45 15.89 -29.91
C ALA A 241 5.35 16.47 -30.81
N ALA A 242 5.64 16.55 -32.10
CA ALA A 242 4.66 16.93 -33.11
C ALA A 242 3.58 15.82 -33.28
N PRO A 243 2.38 16.13 -33.81
CA PRO A 243 1.29 15.16 -33.91
C PRO A 243 1.62 13.88 -34.70
N ASP A 244 2.44 13.97 -35.74
CA ASP A 244 2.92 12.82 -36.51
C ASP A 244 3.91 11.98 -35.71
N GLN A 245 4.78 12.61 -34.93
CA GLN A 245 5.70 11.94 -33.99
C GLN A 245 4.92 11.27 -32.85
N GLN A 246 3.95 11.93 -32.26
CA GLN A 246 3.05 11.33 -31.24
C GLN A 246 2.32 10.11 -31.80
N SER A 247 1.87 10.17 -33.05
CA SER A 247 1.24 9.03 -33.71
C SER A 247 2.21 7.85 -33.89
N ALA A 248 3.46 8.11 -34.28
CA ALA A 248 4.49 7.06 -34.39
C ALA A 248 4.83 6.44 -33.02
N MET A 249 4.92 7.25 -31.96
CA MET A 249 5.14 6.80 -30.59
C MET A 249 3.96 5.93 -30.10
N TYR A 250 2.73 6.35 -30.37
CA TYR A 250 1.55 5.55 -30.08
C TYR A 250 1.59 4.18 -30.76
N GLU A 251 1.97 4.12 -32.06
CA GLU A 251 2.08 2.84 -32.77
C GLU A 251 3.12 1.92 -32.14
N TRP A 252 4.19 2.45 -31.58
CA TRP A 252 5.16 1.64 -30.85
C TRP A 252 4.54 1.01 -29.60
N PHE A 253 3.84 1.79 -28.76
CA PHE A 253 3.14 1.27 -27.58
C PHE A 253 2.06 0.23 -27.97
N ALA A 254 1.31 0.50 -29.03
CA ALA A 254 0.29 -0.41 -29.54
C ALA A 254 0.90 -1.72 -30.05
N ALA A 255 2.07 -1.66 -30.71
CA ALA A 255 2.80 -2.86 -31.14
C ALA A 255 3.32 -3.67 -29.95
N ALA A 256 3.87 -3.01 -28.92
CA ALA A 256 4.28 -3.65 -27.67
C ALA A 256 3.10 -4.38 -27.02
N PHE A 257 1.92 -3.74 -26.96
CA PHE A 257 0.71 -4.39 -26.43
C PHE A 257 0.25 -5.59 -27.26
N ARG A 258 0.32 -5.55 -28.59
CA ARG A 258 -0.08 -6.70 -29.42
C ARG A 258 0.83 -7.91 -29.21
N THR A 259 2.12 -7.70 -28.98
CA THR A 259 3.09 -8.79 -28.75
C THR A 259 3.12 -9.27 -27.31
N TRP A 260 2.61 -8.46 -26.38
CA TRP A 260 2.59 -8.79 -24.95
C TRP A 260 1.75 -10.04 -24.67
N LYS A 261 2.31 -10.93 -23.86
CA LYS A 261 1.60 -12.11 -23.34
C LYS A 261 1.03 -11.74 -21.98
N PRO A 262 -0.31 -11.74 -21.81
CA PRO A 262 -0.92 -11.37 -20.55
C PRO A 262 -0.37 -12.17 -19.38
N MET A 263 0.31 -11.48 -18.51
CA MET A 263 0.77 -11.93 -17.21
C MET A 263 -0.07 -11.21 -16.14
N THR A 264 0.33 -11.29 -14.89
CA THR A 264 -0.45 -10.73 -13.78
C THR A 264 -0.49 -9.20 -13.80
N TYR A 265 0.53 -8.54 -14.38
CA TYR A 265 0.68 -7.08 -14.37
C TYR A 265 0.95 -6.54 -15.78
N PHE A 266 0.59 -5.28 -16.01
CA PHE A 266 1.05 -4.53 -17.17
C PHE A 266 2.47 -4.02 -16.91
N THR A 267 3.32 -4.13 -17.92
CA THR A 267 4.65 -3.54 -17.93
C THR A 267 4.59 -2.02 -18.08
N ALA A 268 5.68 -1.32 -17.82
CA ALA A 268 5.70 0.14 -17.86
C ALA A 268 5.19 0.73 -19.19
N PRO A 269 5.57 0.21 -20.39
CA PRO A 269 5.01 0.72 -21.65
C PRO A 269 3.49 0.55 -21.76
N LEU A 270 2.96 -0.56 -21.27
CA LEU A 270 1.53 -0.86 -21.34
C LEU A 270 0.73 -0.07 -20.32
N ALA A 271 1.25 0.07 -19.12
CA ALA A 271 0.67 0.94 -18.11
C ALA A 271 0.62 2.38 -18.61
N PHE A 272 1.68 2.85 -19.29
CA PHE A 272 1.73 4.18 -19.89
C PHE A 272 0.72 4.33 -21.04
N LEU A 273 0.65 3.39 -21.98
CA LEU A 273 -0.30 3.39 -23.11
C LEU A 273 -1.74 3.71 -22.65
N PHE A 274 -2.16 3.10 -21.54
CA PHE A 274 -3.54 3.22 -21.06
C PHE A 274 -3.75 4.33 -20.01
N SER A 275 -2.70 4.85 -19.39
CA SER A 275 -2.80 5.91 -18.38
C SER A 275 -2.57 7.32 -18.93
N TYR A 276 -1.86 7.45 -20.05
CA TYR A 276 -1.61 8.74 -20.67
C TYR A 276 -2.92 9.39 -21.17
N PRO A 277 -3.13 10.70 -21.01
CA PRO A 277 -4.34 11.39 -21.42
C PRO A 277 -4.36 11.66 -22.94
N TRP A 278 -4.46 10.59 -23.72
CA TRP A 278 -4.59 10.66 -25.16
C TRP A 278 -5.87 11.39 -25.58
N ASP A 279 -5.94 11.78 -26.85
CA ASP A 279 -7.17 12.28 -27.42
C ASP A 279 -8.24 11.17 -27.57
N GLU A 280 -9.49 11.57 -27.83
CA GLU A 280 -10.62 10.64 -27.96
C GLU A 280 -10.40 9.60 -29.07
N ALA A 281 -9.78 9.99 -30.18
CA ALA A 281 -9.53 9.09 -31.31
C ALA A 281 -8.56 7.96 -30.91
N ILE A 282 -7.54 8.28 -30.13
CA ILE A 282 -6.59 7.29 -29.61
C ILE A 282 -7.26 6.40 -28.53
N HIS A 283 -8.09 6.95 -27.66
CA HIS A 283 -8.86 6.13 -26.71
C HIS A 283 -9.80 5.14 -27.42
N GLN A 284 -10.41 5.51 -28.54
CA GLN A 284 -11.18 4.58 -29.38
C GLN A 284 -10.31 3.46 -29.94
N ARG A 285 -9.08 3.78 -30.36
CA ARG A 285 -8.12 2.77 -30.82
C ARG A 285 -7.66 1.85 -29.70
N ASN A 286 -7.48 2.38 -28.49
CA ASN A 286 -7.16 1.60 -27.29
C ASN A 286 -8.29 0.60 -26.96
N LEU A 287 -9.56 1.00 -27.11
CA LEU A 287 -10.67 0.05 -26.99
C LEU A 287 -10.58 -1.10 -27.98
N ALA A 288 -10.30 -0.81 -29.26
CA ALA A 288 -10.17 -1.83 -30.28
C ALA A 288 -8.99 -2.79 -29.99
N LEU A 289 -7.85 -2.27 -29.54
CA LEU A 289 -6.71 -3.08 -29.13
C LEU A 289 -7.04 -4.02 -27.96
N LEU A 290 -7.78 -3.50 -26.96
CA LEU A 290 -8.22 -4.30 -25.82
C LEU A 290 -9.23 -5.38 -26.25
N ASP A 291 -10.17 -5.06 -27.15
CA ASP A 291 -11.13 -6.03 -27.69
C ASP A 291 -10.43 -7.15 -28.46
N GLU A 292 -9.44 -6.83 -29.29
CA GLU A 292 -8.61 -7.82 -29.99
C GLU A 292 -7.90 -8.75 -28.99
N LYS A 293 -7.26 -8.19 -27.95
CA LYS A 293 -6.52 -8.96 -26.95
C LYS A 293 -7.44 -9.81 -26.08
N ILE A 294 -8.59 -9.29 -25.67
CA ILE A 294 -9.62 -10.04 -24.92
C ILE A 294 -10.12 -11.23 -25.76
N ALA A 295 -10.40 -11.02 -27.06
CA ALA A 295 -10.84 -12.08 -27.94
C ALA A 295 -9.77 -13.17 -28.14
N GLU A 296 -8.48 -12.78 -28.28
CA GLU A 296 -7.35 -13.70 -28.37
C GLU A 296 -7.22 -14.57 -27.12
N TRP A 297 -7.46 -14.00 -25.94
CA TRP A 297 -7.21 -14.67 -24.65
C TRP A 297 -8.41 -15.39 -24.07
N LYS A 298 -9.63 -15.10 -24.49
CA LYS A 298 -10.86 -15.71 -23.98
C LYS A 298 -10.84 -17.25 -23.97
N PRO A 299 -10.32 -17.94 -25.00
CA PRO A 299 -10.25 -19.40 -25.00
C PRO A 299 -9.35 -20.01 -23.91
N ASN A 300 -8.37 -19.25 -23.42
CA ASN A 300 -7.33 -19.70 -22.47
C ASN A 300 -7.55 -19.18 -21.04
N ALA A 301 -8.61 -18.40 -20.80
CA ALA A 301 -8.83 -17.70 -19.54
C ALA A 301 -8.99 -18.63 -18.34
N GLN A 302 -9.49 -19.85 -18.54
CA GLN A 302 -9.71 -20.82 -17.46
C GLN A 302 -8.44 -21.61 -17.10
N GLU A 303 -7.52 -21.80 -18.04
CA GLU A 303 -6.32 -22.63 -17.81
C GLU A 303 -5.19 -21.92 -17.07
N ARG A 304 -5.15 -20.56 -17.07
CA ARG A 304 -4.02 -19.76 -16.58
C ARG A 304 -4.33 -18.81 -15.43
N GLY A 305 -5.35 -19.15 -14.61
CA GLY A 305 -5.73 -18.34 -13.44
C GLY A 305 -6.21 -16.93 -13.84
N GLY A 306 -7.51 -16.73 -13.99
CA GLY A 306 -8.23 -15.58 -14.56
C GLY A 306 -7.77 -14.12 -14.31
N GLY A 307 -6.64 -13.91 -13.62
CA GLY A 307 -6.15 -12.58 -13.26
C GLY A 307 -5.79 -11.71 -14.48
N ALA A 308 -5.15 -12.27 -15.49
CA ALA A 308 -4.79 -11.51 -16.69
C ALA A 308 -6.02 -11.06 -17.48
N MET A 309 -7.03 -11.92 -17.60
CA MET A 309 -8.31 -11.56 -18.23
C MET A 309 -9.03 -10.45 -17.45
N VAL A 310 -9.05 -10.55 -16.13
CA VAL A 310 -9.63 -9.53 -15.24
C VAL A 310 -8.93 -8.19 -15.43
N ASN A 311 -7.60 -8.17 -15.56
CA ASN A 311 -6.85 -6.94 -15.81
C ASN A 311 -7.21 -6.31 -17.16
N LEU A 312 -7.31 -7.11 -18.24
CA LEU A 312 -7.75 -6.63 -19.56
C LEU A 312 -9.16 -6.04 -19.52
N LEU A 313 -10.10 -6.73 -18.87
CA LEU A 313 -11.48 -6.27 -18.74
C LEU A 313 -11.58 -4.99 -17.90
N ASN A 314 -10.84 -4.90 -16.80
CA ASN A 314 -10.77 -3.69 -16.00
C ASN A 314 -10.17 -2.50 -16.77
N GLN A 315 -9.13 -2.75 -17.55
CA GLN A 315 -8.52 -1.70 -18.35
C GLN A 315 -9.47 -1.22 -19.46
N ARG A 316 -10.22 -2.13 -20.06
CA ARG A 316 -11.24 -1.77 -21.04
C ARG A 316 -12.35 -0.92 -20.42
N GLU A 317 -12.84 -1.27 -19.23
CA GLU A 317 -13.80 -0.43 -18.51
C GLU A 317 -13.26 0.98 -18.25
N LYS A 318 -11.98 1.08 -17.79
CA LYS A 318 -11.34 2.38 -17.58
C LYS A 318 -11.31 3.23 -18.86
N THR A 319 -10.98 2.59 -19.99
CA THR A 319 -10.94 3.28 -21.28
C THR A 319 -12.36 3.69 -21.74
N MET A 320 -13.39 2.89 -21.46
CA MET A 320 -14.79 3.28 -21.66
C MET A 320 -15.17 4.51 -20.82
N GLN A 321 -14.72 4.57 -19.56
CA GLN A 321 -14.94 5.71 -18.67
C GLN A 321 -14.24 6.97 -19.17
N GLN A 322 -13.02 6.87 -19.69
CA GLN A 322 -12.30 7.97 -20.35
C GLN A 322 -13.05 8.51 -21.57
N LEU A 323 -13.78 7.65 -22.28
CA LEU A 323 -14.66 7.99 -23.40
C LEU A 323 -16.09 8.39 -22.97
N HIS A 324 -16.30 8.64 -21.67
CA HIS A 324 -17.59 9.03 -21.12
C HIS A 324 -18.74 8.05 -21.41
N ALA A 325 -18.44 6.74 -21.53
CA ALA A 325 -19.46 5.71 -21.71
C ALA A 325 -20.51 5.74 -20.59
N SER A 326 -21.76 5.47 -20.94
CA SER A 326 -22.84 5.43 -19.96
C SER A 326 -22.68 4.24 -19.00
N GLN A 327 -23.31 4.33 -17.84
CA GLN A 327 -23.35 3.18 -16.90
C GLN A 327 -24.03 1.96 -17.53
N GLU A 328 -24.99 2.16 -18.42
CA GLU A 328 -25.68 1.09 -19.14
C GLU A 328 -24.75 0.37 -20.12
N ASP A 329 -23.89 1.11 -20.81
CA ASP A 329 -22.87 0.53 -21.67
C ASP A 329 -21.86 -0.31 -20.87
N ILE A 330 -21.42 0.19 -19.70
CA ILE A 330 -20.51 -0.52 -18.81
C ILE A 330 -21.14 -1.81 -18.27
N ILE A 331 -22.40 -1.76 -17.84
CA ILE A 331 -23.15 -2.94 -17.41
C ILE A 331 -23.29 -3.95 -18.56
N SER A 332 -23.67 -3.49 -19.75
CA SER A 332 -23.79 -4.32 -20.95
C SER A 332 -22.47 -5.00 -21.32
N PHE A 333 -21.37 -4.25 -21.22
CA PHE A 333 -20.04 -4.79 -21.43
C PHE A 333 -19.72 -5.94 -20.45
N TRP A 334 -19.94 -5.77 -19.14
CA TRP A 334 -19.71 -6.82 -18.15
C TRP A 334 -20.63 -8.02 -18.36
N HIS A 335 -21.87 -7.81 -18.74
CA HIS A 335 -22.79 -8.89 -19.09
C HIS A 335 -22.32 -9.73 -20.29
N SER A 336 -21.64 -9.13 -21.26
CA SER A 336 -21.07 -9.88 -22.41
C SER A 336 -19.91 -10.80 -22.02
N HIS A 337 -19.37 -10.66 -20.79
CA HIS A 337 -18.29 -11.45 -20.23
C HIS A 337 -18.73 -12.26 -19.00
N TRP A 338 -19.98 -12.72 -19.03
CA TRP A 338 -20.61 -13.44 -17.91
C TRP A 338 -19.98 -14.79 -17.58
N ASP A 339 -19.19 -15.33 -18.49
CA ASP A 339 -18.32 -16.51 -18.31
C ASP A 339 -17.14 -16.28 -17.36
N VAL A 340 -16.84 -15.02 -17.02
CA VAL A 340 -15.80 -14.64 -16.08
C VAL A 340 -16.44 -14.32 -14.72
N PRO A 341 -16.13 -15.08 -13.64
CA PRO A 341 -16.78 -14.88 -12.32
C PRO A 341 -16.66 -13.45 -11.79
N TYR A 342 -15.57 -12.76 -12.08
CA TYR A 342 -15.35 -11.37 -11.70
C TYR A 342 -16.37 -10.40 -12.34
N ALA A 343 -16.91 -10.72 -13.52
CA ALA A 343 -17.92 -9.89 -14.20
C ALA A 343 -19.22 -9.76 -13.37
N HIS A 344 -19.60 -10.81 -12.65
CA HIS A 344 -20.74 -10.79 -11.74
C HIS A 344 -20.58 -9.78 -10.62
N ASP A 345 -19.39 -9.79 -9.97
CA ASP A 345 -19.09 -8.84 -8.88
C ASP A 345 -19.00 -7.41 -9.40
N ARG A 346 -18.43 -7.22 -10.58
CA ARG A 346 -18.26 -5.91 -11.17
C ARG A 346 -19.61 -5.30 -11.60
N THR A 347 -20.48 -6.10 -12.23
CA THR A 347 -21.83 -5.69 -12.58
C THR A 347 -22.61 -5.31 -11.33
N LEU A 348 -22.60 -6.15 -10.31
CA LEU A 348 -23.30 -5.88 -9.06
C LEU A 348 -22.81 -4.56 -8.42
N LYS A 349 -21.49 -4.34 -8.38
CA LYS A 349 -20.91 -3.10 -7.86
C LYS A 349 -21.38 -1.86 -8.65
N THR A 350 -21.48 -1.98 -9.97
CA THR A 350 -21.96 -0.88 -10.84
C THR A 350 -23.45 -0.61 -10.61
N LEU A 351 -24.28 -1.66 -10.51
CA LEU A 351 -25.72 -1.54 -10.20
C LEU A 351 -25.95 -0.90 -8.82
N MET A 352 -25.16 -1.28 -7.82
CA MET A 352 -25.23 -0.70 -6.48
C MET A 352 -24.82 0.80 -6.47
N ALA A 353 -23.80 1.16 -7.22
CA ALA A 353 -23.36 2.56 -7.36
C ALA A 353 -24.41 3.42 -8.08
N ALA A 354 -25.17 2.80 -9.01
CA ALA A 354 -26.29 3.44 -9.71
C ALA A 354 -27.62 3.42 -8.92
N GLU A 355 -27.63 2.88 -7.70
CA GLU A 355 -28.82 2.68 -6.87
C GLU A 355 -29.93 1.85 -7.55
N LYS A 356 -29.58 1.01 -8.52
CA LYS A 356 -30.48 0.12 -9.24
C LYS A 356 -30.75 -1.15 -8.42
N TRP A 357 -31.36 -0.97 -7.23
CA TRP A 357 -31.53 -2.05 -6.24
C TRP A 357 -32.30 -3.26 -6.75
N THR A 358 -33.34 -3.05 -7.56
CA THR A 358 -34.16 -4.14 -8.11
C THR A 358 -33.34 -5.03 -9.05
N GLU A 359 -32.60 -4.41 -9.98
CA GLU A 359 -31.76 -5.13 -10.92
C GLU A 359 -30.63 -5.87 -10.18
N ALA A 360 -30.00 -5.22 -9.17
CA ALA A 360 -28.98 -5.83 -8.33
C ALA A 360 -29.51 -7.07 -7.56
N ILE A 361 -30.73 -7.01 -7.04
CA ILE A 361 -31.39 -8.15 -6.36
C ILE A 361 -31.64 -9.30 -7.33
N GLU A 362 -32.14 -9.02 -8.51
CA GLU A 362 -32.38 -10.04 -9.55
C GLU A 362 -31.10 -10.70 -10.00
N GLN A 363 -30.05 -9.91 -10.16
CA GLN A 363 -28.70 -10.36 -10.45
C GLN A 363 -28.18 -11.35 -9.41
N VAL A 364 -28.20 -10.97 -8.14
CA VAL A 364 -27.68 -11.83 -7.05
C VAL A 364 -28.51 -13.12 -6.91
N LYS A 365 -29.82 -13.06 -7.18
CA LYS A 365 -30.66 -14.27 -7.22
C LYS A 365 -30.26 -15.21 -8.36
N ALA A 366 -29.97 -14.67 -9.54
CA ALA A 366 -29.51 -15.45 -10.67
C ALA A 366 -28.13 -16.08 -10.36
N ASP A 367 -27.22 -15.32 -9.73
CA ASP A 367 -25.92 -15.82 -9.30
C ASP A 367 -26.03 -16.98 -8.31
N LEU A 368 -26.96 -16.89 -7.35
CA LEU A 368 -27.23 -17.99 -6.40
C LEU A 368 -27.69 -19.28 -7.10
N GLN A 369 -28.34 -19.17 -8.24
CA GLN A 369 -28.71 -20.34 -9.06
C GLN A 369 -27.50 -20.86 -9.85
N THR A 370 -26.70 -19.97 -10.42
CA THR A 370 -25.51 -20.30 -11.22
C THR A 370 -24.46 -21.00 -10.37
N PHE A 371 -24.20 -20.50 -9.15
CA PHE A 371 -23.22 -21.06 -8.22
C PHE A 371 -23.81 -22.10 -7.26
N ALA A 372 -25.00 -22.66 -7.59
CA ALA A 372 -25.66 -23.63 -6.73
C ALA A 372 -24.75 -24.81 -6.39
N GLY A 373 -24.49 -25.01 -5.09
CA GLY A 373 -23.59 -26.06 -4.59
C GLY A 373 -22.18 -25.58 -4.25
N GLU A 374 -21.78 -24.39 -4.64
CA GLU A 374 -20.50 -23.79 -4.29
C GLU A 374 -20.63 -23.00 -2.99
N TYR A 375 -19.98 -23.48 -1.92
CA TYR A 375 -20.17 -22.95 -0.56
C TYR A 375 -19.81 -21.46 -0.44
N MET A 376 -18.61 -21.09 -0.85
CA MET A 376 -18.13 -19.69 -0.68
C MET A 376 -18.84 -18.69 -1.58
N PRO A 377 -19.01 -18.92 -2.90
CA PRO A 377 -19.78 -18.02 -3.75
C PRO A 377 -21.23 -17.83 -3.27
N CYS A 378 -21.94 -18.91 -2.95
CA CYS A 378 -23.29 -18.83 -2.44
C CYS A 378 -23.40 -18.05 -1.12
N LYS A 379 -22.46 -18.25 -0.20
CA LYS A 379 -22.40 -17.51 1.06
C LYS A 379 -22.26 -16.01 0.82
N GLN A 380 -21.30 -15.59 0.00
CA GLN A 380 -21.07 -14.19 -0.34
C GLN A 380 -22.31 -13.55 -1.03
N ARG A 381 -22.94 -14.26 -1.96
CA ARG A 381 -24.14 -13.77 -2.65
C ARG A 381 -25.31 -13.57 -1.70
N ARG A 382 -25.50 -14.44 -0.70
CA ARG A 382 -26.54 -14.24 0.32
C ARG A 382 -26.27 -13.04 1.20
N GLU A 383 -25.02 -12.82 1.60
CA GLU A 383 -24.63 -11.61 2.34
C GLU A 383 -24.95 -10.33 1.55
N GLN A 384 -24.63 -10.33 0.26
CA GLN A 384 -24.94 -9.24 -0.65
C GLN A 384 -26.47 -9.05 -0.80
N LEU A 385 -27.24 -10.14 -0.91
CA LEU A 385 -28.70 -10.09 -1.02
C LEU A 385 -29.37 -9.48 0.23
N ILE A 386 -28.88 -9.82 1.41
CA ILE A 386 -29.32 -9.21 2.68
C ILE A 386 -29.12 -7.69 2.63
N LEU A 387 -27.90 -7.25 2.27
CA LEU A 387 -27.57 -5.83 2.16
C LEU A 387 -28.45 -5.11 1.14
N LEU A 388 -28.68 -5.73 -0.02
CA LEU A 388 -29.53 -5.17 -1.07
C LEU A 388 -30.98 -5.00 -0.63
N TYR A 389 -31.57 -5.99 0.06
CA TYR A 389 -32.93 -5.87 0.61
C TYR A 389 -33.01 -4.74 1.64
N GLN A 390 -31.99 -4.57 2.47
CA GLN A 390 -31.93 -3.45 3.43
C GLN A 390 -31.86 -2.10 2.71
N ARG A 391 -31.02 -1.96 1.69
CA ARG A 391 -30.89 -0.74 0.88
C ARG A 391 -32.15 -0.43 0.07
N ALA A 392 -32.83 -1.47 -0.44
CA ALA A 392 -34.08 -1.35 -1.16
C ALA A 392 -35.30 -1.11 -0.24
N ASN A 393 -35.09 -0.95 1.07
CA ASN A 393 -36.16 -0.80 2.08
C ASN A 393 -37.19 -1.94 2.04
N GLN A 394 -36.73 -3.19 1.94
CA GLN A 394 -37.50 -4.43 1.92
C GLN A 394 -37.23 -5.29 3.17
N PRO A 395 -37.61 -4.84 4.37
CA PRO A 395 -37.20 -5.45 5.64
C PRO A 395 -37.68 -6.90 5.80
N ASP A 396 -38.88 -7.24 5.30
CA ASP A 396 -39.43 -8.60 5.39
C ASP A 396 -38.59 -9.61 4.58
N LEU A 397 -38.11 -9.21 3.41
CA LEU A 397 -37.25 -10.04 2.58
C LEU A 397 -35.84 -10.15 3.19
N ALA A 398 -35.31 -9.05 3.70
CA ALA A 398 -34.04 -9.07 4.43
C ALA A 398 -34.11 -10.03 5.63
N GLN A 399 -35.19 -9.98 6.42
CA GLN A 399 -35.41 -10.86 7.56
C GLN A 399 -35.42 -12.35 7.17
N ARG A 400 -36.16 -12.68 6.10
CA ARG A 400 -36.23 -14.07 5.59
C ARG A 400 -34.85 -14.55 5.14
N GLU A 401 -34.11 -13.71 4.43
CA GLU A 401 -32.80 -14.07 3.91
C GLU A 401 -31.76 -14.21 5.05
N ILE A 402 -31.79 -13.35 6.08
CA ILE A 402 -30.94 -13.47 7.27
C ILE A 402 -31.20 -14.81 7.99
N ARG A 403 -32.46 -15.18 8.18
CA ARG A 403 -32.79 -16.48 8.81
C ARG A 403 -32.26 -17.66 7.99
N GLN A 404 -32.47 -17.64 6.68
CA GLN A 404 -31.98 -18.70 5.80
C GLN A 404 -30.43 -18.76 5.81
N TYR A 405 -29.76 -17.62 5.81
CA TYR A 405 -28.31 -17.53 5.93
C TYR A 405 -27.80 -18.18 7.22
N ILE A 406 -28.41 -17.82 8.36
CA ILE A 406 -28.04 -18.37 9.68
C ILE A 406 -28.23 -19.88 9.70
N GLU A 407 -29.35 -20.40 9.21
CA GLU A 407 -29.67 -21.82 9.18
C GLU A 407 -28.73 -22.62 8.27
N GLN A 408 -28.38 -22.08 7.12
CA GLN A 408 -27.59 -22.78 6.12
C GLN A 408 -26.09 -22.81 6.47
N TYR A 409 -25.54 -21.71 7.00
CA TYR A 409 -24.09 -21.56 7.12
C TYR A 409 -23.57 -21.75 8.56
N ASN A 410 -24.43 -21.68 9.57
CA ASN A 410 -24.04 -21.71 10.99
C ASN A 410 -22.92 -20.72 11.38
N GLN A 411 -22.68 -19.73 10.51
CA GLN A 411 -21.66 -18.68 10.66
C GLN A 411 -22.31 -17.35 10.39
N TYR A 412 -22.64 -16.63 11.45
CA TYR A 412 -23.28 -15.34 11.35
C TYR A 412 -22.60 -14.35 12.31
N SER A 413 -22.64 -13.09 11.93
CA SER A 413 -22.06 -11.99 12.69
C SER A 413 -23.10 -11.35 13.62
N MET A 414 -22.60 -10.59 14.61
CA MET A 414 -23.49 -9.77 15.45
C MET A 414 -24.23 -8.72 14.61
N GLU A 415 -23.64 -8.20 13.55
CA GLU A 415 -24.27 -7.27 12.64
C GLU A 415 -25.55 -7.83 11.99
N GLN A 416 -25.51 -9.10 11.58
CA GLN A 416 -26.69 -9.79 11.03
C GLN A 416 -27.75 -10.04 12.09
N ILE A 417 -27.36 -10.36 13.32
CA ILE A 417 -28.27 -10.52 14.45
C ILE A 417 -28.94 -9.18 14.80
N ASP A 418 -28.18 -8.11 14.86
CA ASP A 418 -28.69 -6.77 15.16
C ASP A 418 -29.63 -6.28 14.04
N ALA A 419 -29.30 -6.57 12.78
CA ALA A 419 -30.18 -6.31 11.66
C ALA A 419 -31.50 -7.10 11.77
N LEU A 420 -31.45 -8.38 12.15
CA LEU A 420 -32.64 -9.20 12.39
C LEU A 420 -33.47 -8.66 13.57
N ARG A 421 -32.80 -8.31 14.67
CA ARG A 421 -33.43 -7.72 15.87
C ARG A 421 -34.16 -6.42 15.54
N ALA A 422 -33.55 -5.55 14.75
CA ALA A 422 -34.17 -4.27 14.36
C ALA A 422 -35.49 -4.42 13.56
N THR A 423 -35.74 -5.59 12.97
CA THR A 423 -36.95 -5.88 12.21
C THR A 423 -38.04 -6.54 13.04
N LEU A 424 -37.78 -6.91 14.30
CA LEU A 424 -38.69 -7.68 15.15
C LEU A 424 -39.17 -6.84 16.35
N PRO A 425 -40.46 -6.94 16.74
CA PRO A 425 -40.89 -6.43 18.03
C PRO A 425 -40.28 -7.21 19.19
N ALA A 426 -40.20 -6.58 20.37
CA ALA A 426 -39.46 -7.09 21.51
C ALA A 426 -39.89 -8.49 21.99
N ASP A 427 -41.17 -8.81 21.93
CA ASP A 427 -41.75 -10.10 22.27
C ASP A 427 -41.31 -11.19 21.25
N ALA A 428 -41.44 -10.89 19.97
CA ALA A 428 -41.00 -11.78 18.90
C ALA A 428 -39.47 -11.96 18.87
N TRP A 429 -38.71 -10.96 19.31
CA TRP A 429 -37.28 -11.07 19.44
C TRP A 429 -36.85 -12.13 20.47
N ARG A 430 -37.55 -12.23 21.61
CA ARG A 430 -37.22 -13.22 22.64
C ARG A 430 -37.29 -14.65 22.07
N ASP A 431 -38.39 -14.97 21.40
CA ASP A 431 -38.59 -16.28 20.78
C ASP A 431 -37.56 -16.59 19.72
N GLU A 432 -37.20 -15.60 18.90
CA GLU A 432 -36.16 -15.72 17.88
C GLU A 432 -34.77 -15.92 18.47
N ALA A 433 -34.39 -15.17 19.50
CA ALA A 433 -33.12 -15.32 20.18
C ALA A 433 -32.99 -16.70 20.85
N GLU A 434 -34.06 -17.20 21.47
CA GLU A 434 -34.10 -18.57 22.03
C GLU A 434 -33.97 -19.64 20.93
N ARG A 435 -34.52 -19.42 19.74
CA ARG A 435 -34.35 -20.28 18.57
C ARG A 435 -32.87 -20.29 18.12
N LEU A 436 -32.26 -19.11 18.00
CA LEU A 436 -30.85 -18.95 17.61
C LEU A 436 -29.91 -19.60 18.63
N LEU A 437 -30.20 -19.52 19.93
CA LEU A 437 -29.40 -20.15 20.97
C LEU A 437 -29.38 -21.70 20.90
N LYS A 438 -30.34 -22.31 20.22
CA LYS A 438 -30.37 -23.77 19.97
C LYS A 438 -29.43 -24.19 18.84
N LEU A 439 -29.05 -23.25 17.97
CA LEU A 439 -28.10 -23.52 16.91
C LEU A 439 -26.65 -23.59 17.46
N PRO A 440 -25.73 -24.29 16.78
CA PRO A 440 -24.31 -24.31 17.14
C PRO A 440 -23.73 -22.91 16.90
N THR A 441 -23.44 -22.18 17.98
CA THR A 441 -22.93 -20.81 17.94
C THR A 441 -21.64 -20.67 18.72
N THR A 442 -20.78 -19.72 18.30
CA THR A 442 -19.58 -19.35 19.05
C THR A 442 -19.93 -18.52 20.30
N SER A 443 -19.02 -18.45 21.26
CA SER A 443 -19.22 -17.61 22.46
C SER A 443 -19.34 -16.12 22.13
N THR A 444 -18.71 -15.66 21.04
CA THR A 444 -18.79 -14.28 20.55
C THR A 444 -20.21 -13.87 20.15
N ILE A 445 -21.05 -14.82 19.79
CA ILE A 445 -22.46 -14.59 19.39
C ILE A 445 -23.39 -14.96 20.54
N ARG A 446 -23.11 -16.05 21.24
CA ARG A 446 -24.00 -16.58 22.27
C ARG A 446 -24.14 -15.63 23.47
N LEU A 447 -23.06 -15.00 23.90
CA LEU A 447 -23.12 -14.06 25.04
C LEU A 447 -23.98 -12.82 24.74
N PRO A 448 -23.81 -12.12 23.59
CA PRO A 448 -24.71 -11.04 23.20
C PRO A 448 -26.18 -11.46 23.07
N LEU A 449 -26.45 -12.65 22.53
CA LEU A 449 -27.83 -13.17 22.45
C LEU A 449 -28.44 -13.33 23.83
N LEU A 450 -27.76 -14.00 24.77
CA LEU A 450 -28.21 -14.18 26.14
C LEU A 450 -28.44 -12.84 26.83
N ALA A 451 -27.53 -11.87 26.64
CA ALA A 451 -27.67 -10.53 27.18
C ALA A 451 -28.89 -9.80 26.61
N SER A 452 -29.16 -9.97 25.30
CA SER A 452 -30.27 -9.28 24.61
C SER A 452 -31.67 -9.69 25.09
N ILE A 453 -31.78 -10.85 25.74
CA ILE A 453 -33.01 -11.38 26.32
C ILE A 453 -32.92 -11.52 27.84
N GLU A 454 -31.91 -10.89 28.45
CA GLU A 454 -31.71 -10.80 29.91
C GLU A 454 -31.56 -12.16 30.60
N GLN A 455 -31.04 -13.18 29.91
CA GLN A 455 -30.75 -14.49 30.50
C GLN A 455 -29.40 -14.49 31.24
N TRP A 456 -29.27 -13.66 32.27
CA TRP A 456 -28.05 -13.40 33.03
C TRP A 456 -27.48 -14.65 33.72
N GLU A 457 -28.33 -15.53 34.21
CA GLU A 457 -27.93 -16.80 34.80
C GLU A 457 -27.11 -17.66 33.82
N GLN A 458 -27.67 -17.88 32.62
CA GLN A 458 -27.01 -18.69 31.59
C GLN A 458 -25.75 -17.98 31.04
N LEU A 459 -25.79 -16.67 30.93
CA LEU A 459 -24.66 -15.86 30.51
C LEU A 459 -23.49 -16.00 31.49
N LEU A 460 -23.74 -15.84 32.81
CA LEU A 460 -22.70 -15.99 33.84
C LEU A 460 -22.12 -17.41 33.87
N GLN A 461 -22.99 -18.41 33.80
CA GLN A 461 -22.55 -19.84 33.76
C GLN A 461 -21.67 -20.11 32.54
N ARG A 462 -22.00 -19.56 31.37
CA ARG A 462 -21.23 -19.72 30.14
C ARG A 462 -19.86 -19.05 30.22
N ILE A 463 -19.79 -17.82 30.75
CA ILE A 463 -18.55 -17.11 31.03
C ILE A 463 -17.66 -17.92 31.96
N GLN A 464 -18.23 -18.48 33.02
CA GLN A 464 -17.52 -19.29 34.00
C GLN A 464 -16.96 -20.59 33.40
N GLN A 465 -17.78 -21.33 32.63
CA GLN A 465 -17.40 -22.60 31.99
C GLN A 465 -16.24 -22.45 31.01
N HIS A 466 -16.21 -21.35 30.24
CA HIS A 466 -15.18 -21.11 29.23
C HIS A 466 -14.00 -20.23 29.73
N GLY A 467 -14.05 -19.76 30.95
CA GLY A 467 -13.01 -18.86 31.47
C GLY A 467 -12.91 -17.55 30.69
N ASN A 468 -14.02 -17.08 30.11
CA ASN A 468 -14.04 -15.89 29.24
C ASN A 468 -14.06 -14.61 30.09
N PHE A 469 -12.86 -14.13 30.44
CA PHE A 469 -12.72 -12.93 31.25
C PHE A 469 -13.16 -11.66 30.50
N GLU A 470 -12.91 -11.58 29.21
CA GLU A 470 -13.35 -10.46 28.38
C GLU A 470 -14.88 -10.34 28.33
N GLY A 471 -15.57 -11.47 28.16
CA GLY A 471 -17.03 -11.54 28.29
C GLY A 471 -17.52 -11.09 29.67
N LEU A 472 -16.83 -11.47 30.75
CA LEU A 472 -17.17 -10.97 32.10
C LEU A 472 -17.00 -9.45 32.20
N CYS A 473 -15.93 -8.91 31.65
CA CYS A 473 -15.71 -7.46 31.60
C CYS A 473 -16.76 -6.74 30.76
N THR A 474 -17.15 -7.28 29.63
CA THR A 474 -18.16 -6.66 28.72
C THR A 474 -19.52 -6.54 29.41
N TYR A 475 -19.95 -7.60 30.12
CA TYR A 475 -21.27 -7.63 30.76
C TYR A 475 -21.22 -7.39 32.26
N PHE A 476 -20.14 -6.82 32.79
CA PHE A 476 -19.95 -6.64 34.23
C PHE A 476 -21.08 -5.84 34.89
N ASP A 477 -21.42 -4.68 34.34
CA ASP A 477 -22.39 -3.78 34.95
C ASP A 477 -23.81 -4.36 34.98
N PRO A 478 -24.36 -4.93 33.87
CA PRO A 478 -25.65 -5.61 33.94
C PRO A 478 -25.64 -6.87 34.83
N LEU A 479 -24.55 -7.61 34.87
CA LEU A 479 -24.40 -8.75 35.80
C LEU A 479 -24.35 -8.30 37.26
N MET A 480 -23.66 -7.18 37.56
CA MET A 480 -23.66 -6.58 38.90
C MET A 480 -25.05 -6.14 39.31
N ALA A 481 -25.84 -5.55 38.39
CA ALA A 481 -27.21 -5.17 38.65
C ALA A 481 -28.14 -6.37 38.92
N TRP A 482 -27.86 -7.49 38.27
CA TRP A 482 -28.64 -8.72 38.41
C TRP A 482 -28.27 -9.51 39.67
N ASP A 483 -26.98 -9.82 39.90
CA ASP A 483 -26.47 -10.54 41.09
C ASP A 483 -25.02 -10.11 41.38
N SER A 484 -24.82 -9.11 42.20
CA SER A 484 -23.52 -8.55 42.54
C SER A 484 -22.59 -9.56 43.21
N ALA A 485 -23.13 -10.37 44.13
CA ALA A 485 -22.32 -11.31 44.90
C ALA A 485 -21.70 -12.39 44.02
N ARG A 486 -22.50 -13.01 43.15
CA ARG A 486 -22.00 -14.05 42.20
C ARG A 486 -21.04 -13.43 41.16
N THR A 487 -21.33 -12.24 40.67
CA THR A 487 -20.48 -11.56 39.69
C THR A 487 -19.13 -11.22 40.29
N LEU A 488 -19.08 -10.65 41.47
CA LEU A 488 -17.84 -10.33 42.17
C LEU A 488 -17.05 -11.57 42.56
N ALA A 489 -17.72 -12.66 42.98
CA ALA A 489 -17.07 -13.92 43.29
C ALA A 489 -16.38 -14.49 42.02
N LEU A 490 -17.07 -14.52 40.88
CA LEU A 490 -16.49 -15.01 39.64
C LEU A 490 -15.34 -14.10 39.18
N TYR A 491 -15.50 -12.79 39.26
CA TYR A 491 -14.46 -11.81 38.87
C TYR A 491 -13.19 -12.01 39.72
N ARG A 492 -13.32 -12.11 41.05
CA ARG A 492 -12.24 -12.43 41.98
C ARG A 492 -11.50 -13.70 41.58
N ASP A 493 -12.25 -14.79 41.33
CA ASP A 493 -11.66 -16.07 40.98
C ASP A 493 -10.91 -16.04 39.65
N MET A 494 -11.43 -15.31 38.68
CA MET A 494 -10.77 -15.18 37.37
C MET A 494 -9.51 -14.31 37.45
N VAL A 495 -9.55 -13.19 38.16
CA VAL A 495 -8.38 -12.31 38.38
C VAL A 495 -7.30 -13.05 39.18
N ASN A 496 -7.70 -13.81 40.23
CA ASN A 496 -6.76 -14.58 41.01
C ASN A 496 -6.09 -15.70 40.18
N ARG A 497 -6.85 -16.36 39.30
CA ARG A 497 -6.32 -17.36 38.36
C ARG A 497 -5.34 -16.73 37.36
N ALA A 498 -5.66 -15.55 36.84
CA ALA A 498 -4.75 -14.82 35.95
C ALA A 498 -3.43 -14.47 36.66
N MET A 499 -3.48 -14.07 37.94
CA MET A 499 -2.30 -13.76 38.75
C MET A 499 -1.39 -15.00 38.97
N GLN A 500 -1.98 -16.20 39.08
CA GLN A 500 -1.20 -17.45 39.24
C GLN A 500 -0.31 -17.70 38.00
N GLY A 501 -0.80 -17.42 36.79
CA GLY A 501 -0.06 -17.58 35.55
C GLY A 501 0.85 -16.41 35.19
N ALA A 502 0.79 -15.28 35.89
CA ALA A 502 1.53 -14.09 35.57
C ALA A 502 3.02 -14.18 35.94
N SER A 503 3.91 -13.76 35.02
CA SER A 503 5.37 -13.82 35.20
C SER A 503 6.10 -12.51 34.87
N SER A 504 5.46 -11.55 34.21
CA SER A 504 6.07 -10.28 33.81
C SER A 504 5.46 -9.08 34.53
N ARG A 505 6.22 -7.97 34.65
CA ARG A 505 5.73 -6.71 35.22
C ARG A 505 4.52 -6.17 34.48
N ALA A 506 4.53 -6.23 33.13
CA ALA A 506 3.41 -5.79 32.31
C ALA A 506 2.12 -6.53 32.64
N THR A 507 2.18 -7.85 32.75
CA THR A 507 1.03 -8.70 33.13
C THR A 507 0.53 -8.38 34.54
N TYR A 508 1.43 -8.07 35.50
CA TYR A 508 1.01 -7.64 36.84
C TYR A 508 0.25 -6.32 36.82
N CYS A 509 0.75 -5.33 36.05
CA CYS A 509 0.06 -4.05 35.90
C CYS A 509 -1.35 -4.23 35.32
N GLU A 510 -1.51 -5.02 34.25
CA GLU A 510 -2.81 -5.31 33.64
C GLU A 510 -3.78 -5.96 34.65
N ILE A 511 -3.34 -6.95 35.39
CA ILE A 511 -4.18 -7.64 36.37
C ILE A 511 -4.57 -6.70 37.52
N ILE A 512 -3.64 -5.87 37.99
CA ILE A 512 -3.91 -4.89 39.04
C ILE A 512 -4.90 -3.82 38.53
N GLN A 513 -4.73 -3.35 37.29
CA GLN A 513 -5.66 -2.40 36.67
C GLN A 513 -7.09 -2.97 36.56
N ARG A 514 -7.23 -4.28 36.32
CA ARG A 514 -8.54 -4.94 36.30
C ARG A 514 -9.28 -4.87 37.65
N LEU A 515 -8.56 -4.80 38.79
CA LEU A 515 -9.18 -4.63 40.11
C LEU A 515 -9.99 -3.35 40.22
N GLU A 516 -9.62 -2.28 39.50
CA GLU A 516 -10.29 -1.01 39.51
C GLU A 516 -11.82 -1.12 39.28
N ARG A 517 -12.22 -2.09 38.45
CA ARG A 517 -13.63 -2.29 38.11
C ARG A 517 -14.50 -2.72 39.28
N MET A 518 -13.91 -3.36 40.28
CA MET A 518 -14.63 -3.77 41.48
C MET A 518 -14.73 -2.67 42.55
N LYS A 519 -14.01 -1.56 42.43
CA LYS A 519 -13.98 -0.46 43.42
C LYS A 519 -15.31 0.24 43.64
N GLY A 520 -16.25 0.11 42.72
CA GLY A 520 -17.55 0.78 42.75
C GLY A 520 -18.45 0.39 43.95
N THR A 521 -18.18 -0.75 44.61
CA THR A 521 -18.97 -1.28 45.71
C THR A 521 -18.11 -1.51 46.96
N ASP A 522 -18.72 -1.50 48.15
CA ASP A 522 -18.01 -1.81 49.41
C ASP A 522 -17.50 -3.23 49.43
N GLU A 523 -18.32 -4.18 48.95
CA GLU A 523 -17.95 -5.58 48.86
C GLU A 523 -16.77 -5.78 47.88
N GLY A 524 -16.78 -5.10 46.72
CA GLY A 524 -15.68 -5.13 45.76
C GLY A 524 -14.38 -4.56 46.36
N ARG A 525 -14.43 -3.48 47.11
CA ARG A 525 -13.27 -2.92 47.81
C ARG A 525 -12.69 -3.89 48.85
N GLN A 526 -13.56 -4.61 49.58
CA GLN A 526 -13.12 -5.65 50.50
C GLN A 526 -12.43 -6.81 49.80
N ILE A 527 -12.98 -7.29 48.69
CA ILE A 527 -12.38 -8.35 47.86
C ILE A 527 -10.99 -7.93 47.36
N ILE A 528 -10.83 -6.70 46.92
CA ILE A 528 -9.53 -6.17 46.46
C ILE A 528 -8.52 -6.19 47.62
N ALA A 529 -8.91 -5.74 48.79
CA ALA A 529 -8.05 -5.74 49.96
C ALA A 529 -7.61 -7.16 50.36
N ASP A 530 -8.54 -8.09 50.33
CA ASP A 530 -8.27 -9.50 50.64
C ASP A 530 -7.31 -10.14 49.61
N LEU A 531 -7.52 -9.87 48.30
CA LEU A 531 -6.63 -10.33 47.26
C LEU A 531 -5.22 -9.74 47.37
N ALA A 532 -5.11 -8.46 47.69
CA ALA A 532 -3.81 -7.79 47.88
C ALA A 532 -3.03 -8.41 49.05
N VAL A 533 -3.70 -8.68 50.18
CA VAL A 533 -3.11 -9.38 51.33
C VAL A 533 -2.68 -10.79 50.96
N GLN A 534 -3.55 -11.52 50.25
CA GLN A 534 -3.27 -12.87 49.78
C GLN A 534 -2.04 -12.88 48.85
N TRP A 535 -2.01 -12.02 47.80
CA TRP A 535 -0.91 -11.97 46.84
C TRP A 535 0.41 -11.53 47.49
N ARG A 536 0.40 -10.61 48.43
CA ARG A 536 1.61 -10.23 49.20
C ARG A 536 2.17 -11.45 50.00
N ARG A 537 1.31 -12.29 50.54
CA ARG A 537 1.70 -13.49 51.28
C ARG A 537 2.20 -14.59 50.33
N ASP A 538 1.43 -14.87 49.25
CA ASP A 538 1.68 -16.04 48.39
C ASP A 538 2.84 -15.79 47.41
N TYR A 539 3.08 -14.54 47.02
CA TYR A 539 4.09 -14.15 46.05
C TYR A 539 5.23 -13.30 46.62
N LYS A 540 5.66 -13.58 47.85
CA LYS A 540 6.73 -12.81 48.56
C LYS A 540 8.03 -12.59 47.77
N ARG A 541 8.35 -13.48 46.80
CA ARG A 541 9.57 -13.44 46.01
C ARG A 541 9.40 -12.67 44.69
N LYS A 542 8.19 -12.28 44.31
CA LYS A 542 7.91 -11.53 43.07
C LYS A 542 7.99 -10.02 43.35
N CYS A 543 9.20 -9.48 43.50
CA CYS A 543 9.43 -8.07 43.87
C CYS A 543 8.70 -7.09 42.93
N ALA A 544 8.68 -7.36 41.60
CA ALA A 544 7.96 -6.54 40.65
C ALA A 544 6.44 -6.48 40.91
N LEU A 545 5.81 -7.57 41.31
CA LEU A 545 4.39 -7.59 41.70
C LEU A 545 4.14 -6.74 42.95
N LEU A 546 5.01 -6.89 43.99
CA LEU A 546 4.87 -6.14 45.24
C LEU A 546 5.03 -4.64 45.02
N ASP A 547 5.93 -4.22 44.14
CA ASP A 547 6.14 -2.84 43.74
C ASP A 547 4.88 -2.27 43.03
N GLU A 548 4.30 -3.02 42.10
CA GLU A 548 3.09 -2.57 41.39
C GLU A 548 1.85 -2.54 42.29
N LEU A 549 1.70 -3.47 43.24
CA LEU A 549 0.63 -3.42 44.26
C LEU A 549 0.78 -2.17 45.14
N GLN A 550 2.00 -1.83 45.52
CA GLN A 550 2.26 -0.63 46.33
C GLN A 550 1.95 0.67 45.56
N LYS A 551 2.34 0.74 44.28
CA LYS A 551 2.03 1.90 43.41
C LYS A 551 0.53 2.06 43.19
N ALA A 552 -0.23 0.99 43.13
CA ALA A 552 -1.67 1.01 42.98
C ALA A 552 -2.42 1.32 44.32
N GLY A 553 -1.68 1.45 45.42
CA GLY A 553 -2.26 1.76 46.74
C GLY A 553 -2.84 0.52 47.47
N TYR A 554 -2.41 -0.66 47.09
CA TYR A 554 -2.84 -1.93 47.70
C TYR A 554 -1.79 -2.54 48.60
#